data_847d174e8948c76e9bd7c122887bcd33
#
_entry.id   847d174e8948c76e9bd7c122887bcd33
#
_cell.length_a   1.000
_cell.length_b   1.000
_cell.length_c   1.000
_cell.angle_alpha   90.00
_cell.angle_beta   90.00
_cell.angle_gamma   90.00
#
_symmetry.space_group_name_H-M   'P 1'
#
loop_
_entity.id
_entity.type
_entity.pdbx_description
1 polymer ?
#
loop_
_entity_poly.entity_id
_entity_poly.type
_entity_poly.pdbx_seq_one_letter_code
_entity_poly.pdbx_strand_id
1 'polypeptide(L)'
;MTEQSLQERYAPHNSCFGCGPANERGLPVRSFVQGEEVVAHWKAESFYEAFPGMLNGGIIGALLDCHSNWTASWHLMNRQGLSTPPCTVTADYSIRLLRPTPTDDVIELKAR
;
A
#
# COMPACT_ATOMS: atom_id res chain seq x y z
N MET A 1 17.62 12.44 8.01
CA MET A 1 17.20 12.34 6.61
C MET A 1 16.05 11.36 6.52
N THR A 2 14.97 11.76 5.86
CA THR A 2 13.77 10.94 5.77
C THR A 2 13.89 9.95 4.62
N GLU A 3 13.63 8.68 4.90
CA GLU A 3 13.61 7.65 3.90
C GLU A 3 12.40 7.85 2.97
N GLN A 4 12.61 7.68 1.67
CA GLN A 4 11.53 7.74 0.70
C GLN A 4 10.86 6.38 0.53
N SER A 5 9.53 6.38 0.41
CA SER A 5 8.79 5.19 0.06
C SER A 5 9.08 4.79 -1.39
N LEU A 6 8.72 3.57 -1.75
CA LEU A 6 8.82 3.11 -3.14
C LEU A 6 8.02 4.01 -4.07
N GLN A 7 6.81 4.41 -3.64
CA GLN A 7 5.94 5.27 -4.43
C GLN A 7 6.58 6.63 -4.70
N GLU A 8 7.13 7.26 -3.67
CA GLU A 8 7.76 8.57 -3.80
C GLU A 8 9.03 8.53 -4.64
N ARG A 9 9.79 7.46 -4.49
CA ARG A 9 11.05 7.30 -5.21
C ARG A 9 10.86 7.03 -6.69
N TYR A 10 9.93 6.16 -7.05
CA TYR A 10 9.80 5.67 -8.41
C TYR A 10 8.60 6.20 -9.18
N ALA A 11 7.60 6.74 -8.52
CA ALA A 11 6.39 7.21 -9.17
C ALA A 11 5.80 8.45 -8.49
N PRO A 12 6.60 9.52 -8.33
CA PRO A 12 6.14 10.72 -7.60
C PRO A 12 4.95 11.44 -8.24
N HIS A 13 4.75 11.24 -9.54
CA HIS A 13 3.64 11.88 -10.26
C HIS A 13 2.42 10.98 -10.45
N ASN A 14 2.45 9.79 -9.87
CA ASN A 14 1.35 8.84 -9.95
C ASN A 14 0.15 9.35 -9.15
N SER A 15 -1.04 9.28 -9.75
CA SER A 15 -2.28 9.76 -9.13
C SER A 15 -3.18 8.61 -8.65
N CYS A 16 -2.64 7.42 -8.47
CA CYS A 16 -3.42 6.27 -7.98
C CYS A 16 -4.17 6.62 -6.70
N PHE A 17 -5.43 6.24 -6.63
CA PHE A 17 -6.27 6.47 -5.46
C PHE A 17 -5.66 5.90 -4.18
N GLY A 18 -5.12 4.69 -4.24
CA GLY A 18 -4.59 4.03 -3.05
C GLY A 18 -3.20 4.48 -2.64
N CYS A 19 -2.31 4.74 -3.60
CA CYS A 19 -0.89 4.93 -3.30
C CYS A 19 -0.19 6.02 -4.08
N GLY A 20 -0.88 6.76 -4.93
CA GLY A 20 -0.24 7.78 -5.75
C GLY A 20 0.18 9.01 -4.96
N PRO A 21 1.48 9.37 -4.96
CA PRO A 21 1.93 10.56 -4.24
C PRO A 21 1.31 11.86 -4.74
N ALA A 22 0.89 11.90 -6.01
CA ALA A 22 0.28 13.09 -6.60
C ALA A 22 -1.22 13.22 -6.31
N ASN A 23 -1.85 12.20 -5.71
CA ASN A 23 -3.27 12.25 -5.37
C ASN A 23 -3.44 12.66 -3.90
N GLU A 24 -3.75 13.93 -3.67
CA GLU A 24 -3.92 14.47 -2.33
C GLU A 24 -5.14 13.90 -1.59
N ARG A 25 -6.07 13.29 -2.31
CA ARG A 25 -7.30 12.70 -1.77
C ARG A 25 -7.24 11.18 -1.68
N GLY A 26 -6.07 10.60 -1.96
CA GLY A 26 -5.89 9.17 -1.91
C GLY A 26 -5.67 8.64 -0.50
N LEU A 27 -5.40 7.35 -0.41
CA LEU A 27 -5.19 6.68 0.88
C LEU A 27 -3.79 6.84 1.43
N PRO A 28 -2.92 7.54 0.80
CA PRO A 28 -1.46 7.68 0.86
C PRO A 28 -0.71 6.46 1.39
N VAL A 29 -0.94 5.31 0.80
CA VAL A 29 -0.13 4.11 1.12
C VAL A 29 1.31 4.37 0.72
N ARG A 30 2.24 4.16 1.66
CA ARG A 30 3.68 4.33 1.43
C ARG A 30 4.39 3.06 1.85
N SER A 31 5.10 2.46 0.91
CA SER A 31 5.73 1.15 1.08
C SER A 31 7.24 1.29 1.21
N PHE A 32 7.81 0.62 2.21
CA PHE A 32 9.23 0.69 2.54
C PHE A 32 9.83 -0.70 2.59
N VAL A 33 10.98 -0.86 1.97
CA VAL A 33 11.69 -2.15 1.98
C VAL A 33 12.40 -2.33 3.34
N GLN A 34 12.16 -3.46 3.97
CA GLN A 34 12.81 -3.83 5.23
C GLN A 34 13.28 -5.28 5.13
N GLY A 35 14.52 -5.48 4.69
CA GLY A 35 15.06 -6.81 4.45
C GLY A 35 14.34 -7.48 3.29
N GLU A 36 13.73 -8.63 3.53
CA GLU A 36 12.98 -9.37 2.52
C GLU A 36 11.52 -8.99 2.47
N GLU A 37 11.09 -8.13 3.37
CA GLU A 37 9.70 -7.68 3.44
C GLU A 37 9.56 -6.25 2.94
N VAL A 38 8.36 -5.92 2.51
CA VAL A 38 7.97 -4.54 2.23
C VAL A 38 6.87 -4.18 3.22
N VAL A 39 7.03 -3.08 3.92
CA VAL A 39 6.18 -2.71 5.06
C VAL A 39 5.59 -1.32 4.84
N ALA A 40 4.33 -1.16 5.21
CA ALA A 40 3.66 0.12 5.24
C ALA A 40 2.92 0.29 6.56
N HIS A 41 2.88 1.52 7.04
CA HIS A 41 2.09 1.89 8.22
C HIS A 41 1.06 2.91 7.78
N TRP A 42 -0.19 2.71 8.18
CA TRP A 42 -1.29 3.53 7.71
C TRP A 42 -2.29 3.78 8.84
N LYS A 43 -2.78 5.01 8.94
CA LYS A 43 -3.75 5.41 9.94
C LYS A 43 -5.04 5.84 9.27
N ALA A 44 -6.16 5.26 9.71
CA ALA A 44 -7.46 5.55 9.12
C ALA A 44 -8.01 6.91 9.54
N GLU A 45 -8.70 7.56 8.60
CA GLU A 45 -9.59 8.67 8.91
C GLU A 45 -10.98 8.11 9.23
N SER A 46 -11.75 8.83 10.02
CA SER A 46 -13.07 8.37 10.46
C SER A 46 -14.04 8.10 9.31
N PHE A 47 -13.89 8.82 8.19
CA PHE A 47 -14.78 8.62 7.04
C PHE A 47 -14.49 7.35 6.24
N TYR A 48 -13.49 6.56 6.64
CA TYR A 48 -13.23 5.25 6.06
C TYR A 48 -13.87 4.12 6.86
N GLU A 49 -14.64 4.43 7.87
CA GLU A 49 -15.25 3.43 8.73
C GLU A 49 -16.45 2.76 8.09
N ALA A 50 -16.61 1.46 8.33
CA ALA A 50 -17.83 0.73 8.01
C ALA A 50 -18.92 1.04 9.03
N PHE A 51 -18.53 1.04 10.29
CA PHE A 51 -19.33 1.45 11.44
C PHE A 51 -18.37 1.98 12.50
N PRO A 52 -18.88 2.71 13.52
CA PRO A 52 -17.99 3.42 14.45
C PRO A 52 -16.86 2.55 14.98
N GLY A 53 -15.63 3.02 14.78
CA GLY A 53 -14.42 2.36 15.28
C GLY A 53 -13.88 1.22 14.42
N MET A 54 -14.55 0.85 13.33
CA MET A 54 -14.14 -0.29 12.50
C MET A 54 -13.96 0.10 11.05
N LEU A 55 -12.83 -0.29 10.48
CA LEU A 55 -12.46 0.06 9.11
C LEU A 55 -13.30 -0.70 8.09
N ASN A 56 -13.67 -0.02 7.01
CA ASN A 56 -14.39 -0.62 5.90
C ASN A 56 -13.52 -1.68 5.21
N GLY A 57 -14.11 -2.85 4.93
CA GLY A 57 -13.39 -3.96 4.30
C GLY A 57 -12.86 -3.65 2.91
N GLY A 58 -13.58 -2.81 2.15
CA GLY A 58 -13.12 -2.36 0.83
C GLY A 58 -11.86 -1.51 0.92
N ILE A 59 -11.73 -0.70 1.97
CA ILE A 59 -10.52 0.08 2.21
C ILE A 59 -9.35 -0.85 2.52
N ILE A 60 -9.58 -1.88 3.33
CA ILE A 60 -8.55 -2.89 3.61
C ILE A 60 -8.07 -3.51 2.29
N GLY A 61 -9.02 -3.83 1.41
CA GLY A 61 -8.69 -4.38 0.09
C GLY A 61 -7.82 -3.43 -0.73
N ALA A 62 -8.15 -2.15 -0.75
CA ALA A 62 -7.37 -1.15 -1.48
C ALA A 62 -5.96 -1.02 -0.92
N LEU A 63 -5.81 -1.02 0.41
CA LEU A 63 -4.50 -0.94 1.07
C LEU A 63 -3.63 -2.14 0.67
N LEU A 64 -4.19 -3.34 0.77
CA LEU A 64 -3.46 -4.57 0.47
C LEU A 64 -3.12 -4.68 -1.02
N ASP A 65 -4.04 -4.26 -1.89
CA ASP A 65 -3.84 -4.28 -3.34
C ASP A 65 -2.65 -3.39 -3.73
N CYS A 66 -2.68 -2.13 -3.35
CA CYS A 66 -1.60 -1.20 -3.69
C CYS A 66 -0.27 -1.63 -3.09
N HIS A 67 -0.27 -2.05 -1.84
CA HIS A 67 0.96 -2.46 -1.17
C HIS A 67 1.56 -3.72 -1.80
N SER A 68 0.72 -4.72 -2.10
CA SER A 68 1.16 -5.95 -2.75
C SER A 68 1.67 -5.70 -4.16
N ASN A 69 1.01 -4.82 -4.90
CA ASN A 69 1.41 -4.46 -6.25
C ASN A 69 2.81 -3.83 -6.25
N TRP A 70 3.08 -2.89 -5.34
CA TRP A 70 4.40 -2.29 -5.23
C TRP A 70 5.46 -3.29 -4.78
N THR A 71 5.09 -4.21 -3.90
CA THR A 71 5.99 -5.28 -3.48
C THR A 71 6.39 -6.14 -4.67
N ALA A 72 5.43 -6.52 -5.50
CA ALA A 72 5.68 -7.32 -6.71
C ALA A 72 6.57 -6.55 -7.69
N SER A 73 6.28 -5.28 -7.95
CA SER A 73 7.08 -4.45 -8.85
C SER A 73 8.52 -4.35 -8.39
N TRP A 74 8.72 -4.15 -7.09
CA TRP A 74 10.06 -4.03 -6.53
C TRP A 74 10.85 -5.35 -6.66
N HIS A 75 10.21 -6.48 -6.37
CA HIS A 75 10.85 -7.79 -6.51
C HIS A 75 11.20 -8.08 -7.97
N LEU A 76 10.32 -7.76 -8.91
CA LEU A 76 10.59 -7.95 -10.33
C LEU A 76 11.74 -7.07 -10.82
N MET A 77 11.78 -5.83 -10.37
CA MET A 77 12.86 -4.92 -10.70
C MET A 77 14.22 -5.51 -10.31
N ASN A 78 14.32 -6.01 -9.07
CA ASN A 78 15.57 -6.58 -8.58
C ASN A 78 15.92 -7.89 -9.27
N ARG A 79 14.93 -8.76 -9.48
CA ARG A 79 15.15 -10.05 -10.12
C ARG A 79 15.61 -9.89 -11.57
N GLN A 80 15.10 -8.88 -12.27
CA GLN A 80 15.42 -8.65 -13.68
C GLN A 80 16.57 -7.65 -13.88
N GLY A 81 17.12 -7.11 -12.80
CA GLY A 81 18.21 -6.14 -12.88
C GLY A 81 17.84 -4.82 -13.52
N LEU A 82 16.59 -4.39 -13.33
CA LEU A 82 16.09 -3.15 -13.90
C LEU A 82 16.41 -1.97 -12.98
N SER A 83 16.57 -0.78 -13.56
CA SER A 83 16.83 0.44 -12.79
C SER A 83 15.56 1.07 -12.24
N THR A 84 14.40 0.71 -12.79
CA THR A 84 13.09 1.18 -12.32
C THR A 84 12.12 0.00 -12.29
N PRO A 85 11.09 0.05 -11.42
CA PRO A 85 10.12 -1.03 -11.35
C PRO A 85 9.31 -1.13 -12.65
N PRO A 86 9.03 -2.35 -13.12
CA PRO A 86 8.14 -2.50 -14.26
C PRO A 86 6.71 -2.13 -13.86
N CYS A 87 5.90 -1.74 -14.82
CA CYS A 87 4.49 -1.48 -14.58
C CYS A 87 3.77 -2.80 -14.33
N THR A 88 3.13 -2.92 -13.17
CA THR A 88 2.32 -4.09 -12.83
C THR A 88 0.90 -3.63 -12.55
N VAL A 89 -0.07 -4.47 -12.94
CA VAL A 89 -1.47 -4.19 -12.69
C VAL A 89 -2.10 -5.42 -12.06
N THR A 90 -3.11 -5.19 -11.23
CA THR A 90 -3.82 -6.26 -10.54
C THR A 90 -4.75 -6.97 -11.50
N ALA A 91 -4.56 -8.27 -11.66
CA ALA A 91 -5.46 -9.12 -12.45
C ALA A 91 -6.58 -9.65 -11.58
N ASP A 92 -6.22 -10.21 -10.43
CA ASP A 92 -7.18 -10.70 -9.45
C ASP A 92 -6.50 -10.76 -8.09
N TYR A 93 -7.30 -10.83 -7.04
CA TYR A 93 -6.79 -11.07 -5.69
C TYR A 93 -7.93 -11.57 -4.80
N SER A 94 -7.57 -12.22 -3.71
CA SER A 94 -8.54 -12.62 -2.70
C SER A 94 -8.04 -12.19 -1.32
N ILE A 95 -8.98 -11.87 -0.43
CA ILE A 95 -8.67 -11.39 0.90
C ILE A 95 -9.50 -12.17 1.89
N ARG A 96 -8.87 -12.59 2.97
CA ARG A 96 -9.57 -13.18 4.10
C ARG A 96 -9.51 -12.21 5.27
N LEU A 97 -10.66 -11.71 5.68
CA LEU A 97 -10.78 -10.84 6.84
C LEU A 97 -11.04 -11.69 8.06
N LEU A 98 -10.02 -11.83 8.91
CA LEU A 98 -10.07 -12.73 10.05
C LEU A 98 -10.85 -12.17 11.24
N ARG A 99 -10.84 -10.84 11.38
CA ARG A 99 -11.56 -10.12 12.44
C ARG A 99 -11.67 -8.64 12.04
N PRO A 100 -12.58 -7.88 12.66
CA PRO A 100 -12.69 -6.44 12.40
C PRO A 100 -11.38 -5.71 12.67
N THR A 101 -11.10 -4.69 11.87
CA THR A 101 -9.89 -3.89 11.99
C THR A 101 -10.25 -2.57 12.66
N PRO A 102 -9.74 -2.29 13.87
CA PRO A 102 -10.01 -1.02 14.56
C PRO A 102 -9.39 0.16 13.82
N THR A 103 -10.06 1.31 13.87
CA THR A 103 -9.55 2.54 13.21
C THR A 103 -8.71 3.42 14.14
N ASP A 104 -8.66 3.11 15.43
CA ASP A 104 -7.90 3.90 16.40
C ASP A 104 -6.41 3.56 16.47
N ASP A 105 -6.01 2.45 15.88
CA ASP A 105 -4.62 2.02 15.84
C ASP A 105 -3.99 2.19 14.46
N VAL A 106 -2.66 2.33 14.43
CA VAL A 106 -1.91 2.28 13.17
C VAL A 106 -1.99 0.87 12.61
N ILE A 107 -2.30 0.77 11.32
CA ILE A 107 -2.38 -0.51 10.62
C ILE A 107 -1.04 -0.77 9.95
N GLU A 108 -0.49 -1.96 10.20
CA GLU A 108 0.76 -2.38 9.57
C GLU A 108 0.46 -3.36 8.45
N LEU A 109 1.00 -3.07 7.25
CA LEU A 109 0.90 -3.94 6.09
C LEU A 109 2.27 -4.55 5.85
N LYS A 110 2.33 -5.87 5.73
CA LYS A 110 3.56 -6.57 5.41
C LYS A 110 3.35 -7.44 4.18
N ALA A 111 4.30 -7.38 3.25
CA ALA A 111 4.27 -8.19 2.04
C ALA A 111 5.66 -8.69 1.70
N ARG A 112 5.73 -9.82 0.99
CA ARG A 112 6.99 -10.37 0.50
C ARG A 112 6.76 -11.30 -0.69
#